data_0047c9bfb86477d45d2f93d85a7d3739
#
_entry.id   0047c9bfb86477d45d2f93d85a7d3739
#
_cell.length_a   1.000
_cell.length_b   1.000
_cell.length_c   1.000
_cell.angle_alpha   90.00
_cell.angle_beta   90.00
_cell.angle_gamma   90.00
#
_symmetry.space_group_name_H-M   'P 1'
#
loop_
_entity.id
_entity.type
_entity.pdbx_description
1 polymer ?
#
loop_
_entity_poly.entity_id
_entity_poly.type
_entity_poly.pdbx_seq_one_letter_code
_entity_poly.pdbx_strand_id
1 'polypeptide(L)'
;MSNFGKKIKRLGPNQQKTLLLIFAGIGLSFARTPKQYFRILREIPKEWKEINKRSLERVIYNLYQSKLIREHANPDGSLTMVLTDKGKQKVITFNIDNMEIKKPKVWDKKWRIVLFDIPEKKRQARDVLREALKRMNFYEYQKSVFIHPYPCQDEIDYIVEYYEIRQYVRIVTATELDNEIHLRKIFNVS
;
A
#
# COMPACT_ATOMS: atom_id res chain seq x y z
N MET A 1 -8.94 27.04 11.75
CA MET A 1 -9.76 25.87 12.15
C MET A 1 -9.71 24.86 11.03
N SER A 2 -8.88 23.83 11.17
CA SER A 2 -8.56 22.87 10.13
C SER A 2 -9.46 21.66 10.25
N ASN A 3 -10.28 21.44 9.25
CA ASN A 3 -11.23 20.33 9.13
C ASN A 3 -10.50 19.07 8.56
N PHE A 4 -9.50 18.56 9.31
CA PHE A 4 -8.71 17.39 8.96
C PHE A 4 -9.17 16.14 9.71
N GLY A 5 -10.40 15.71 9.44
CA GLY A 5 -10.98 14.52 10.05
C GLY A 5 -11.97 13.78 9.16
N LYS A 6 -11.94 13.96 7.84
CA LYS A 6 -12.72 13.07 6.96
C LYS A 6 -12.09 11.67 7.02
N LYS A 7 -12.64 10.81 7.90
CA LYS A 7 -12.43 9.35 7.84
C LYS A 7 -12.49 8.92 6.38
N ILE A 8 -11.36 8.57 5.81
CA ILE A 8 -11.29 8.00 4.46
C ILE A 8 -12.15 6.75 4.50
N LYS A 9 -13.30 6.77 3.82
CA LYS A 9 -14.24 5.66 3.79
C LYS A 9 -13.49 4.40 3.38
N ARG A 10 -13.46 3.38 4.26
CA ARG A 10 -12.81 2.10 3.96
C ARG A 10 -13.45 1.52 2.71
N LEU A 11 -12.62 1.14 1.74
CA LEU A 11 -13.11 0.44 0.56
C LEU A 11 -13.50 -0.99 0.93
N GLY A 12 -14.59 -1.48 0.37
CA GLY A 12 -14.96 -2.89 0.51
C GLY A 12 -13.96 -3.82 -0.24
N PRO A 13 -13.92 -5.12 0.08
CA PRO A 13 -12.96 -6.07 -0.51
C PRO A 13 -12.92 -6.05 -2.04
N ASN A 14 -14.07 -6.05 -2.70
CA ASN A 14 -14.15 -6.01 -4.16
C ASN A 14 -13.63 -4.69 -4.75
N GLN A 15 -13.81 -3.55 -4.06
CA GLN A 15 -13.26 -2.27 -4.48
C GLN A 15 -11.73 -2.25 -4.38
N GLN A 16 -11.19 -2.82 -3.32
CA GLN A 16 -9.73 -2.95 -3.11
C GLN A 16 -9.14 -3.83 -4.19
N LYS A 17 -9.70 -5.02 -4.43
CA LYS A 17 -9.25 -5.95 -5.48
C LYS A 17 -9.32 -5.30 -6.86
N THR A 18 -10.40 -4.60 -7.20
CA THR A 18 -10.54 -3.88 -8.47
C THR A 18 -9.45 -2.82 -8.65
N LEU A 19 -9.17 -2.01 -7.63
CA LEU A 19 -8.10 -1.01 -7.70
C LEU A 19 -6.71 -1.64 -7.87
N LEU A 20 -6.43 -2.74 -7.15
CA LEU A 20 -5.16 -3.47 -7.28
C LEU A 20 -4.96 -4.03 -8.68
N LEU A 21 -5.99 -4.59 -9.30
CA LEU A 21 -5.92 -5.12 -10.66
C LEU A 21 -5.68 -4.01 -11.69
N ILE A 22 -6.34 -2.86 -11.55
CA ILE A 22 -6.10 -1.69 -12.42
C ILE A 22 -4.67 -1.17 -12.21
N PHE A 23 -4.17 -1.16 -10.97
CA PHE A 23 -2.80 -0.73 -10.66
C PHE A 23 -1.76 -1.66 -11.26
N ALA A 24 -2.00 -2.98 -11.28
CA ALA A 24 -1.12 -3.97 -11.89
C ALA A 24 -1.13 -3.92 -13.44
N GLY A 25 -1.80 -2.93 -14.05
CA GLY A 25 -1.89 -2.80 -15.49
C GLY A 25 -2.88 -3.78 -16.14
N ILE A 26 -3.63 -4.53 -15.34
CA ILE A 26 -4.72 -5.38 -15.82
C ILE A 26 -5.91 -4.45 -16.09
N GLY A 27 -5.80 -3.68 -17.16
CA GLY A 27 -6.80 -2.68 -17.55
C GLY A 27 -8.14 -3.33 -17.89
N LEU A 28 -9.22 -2.67 -17.47
CA LEU A 28 -10.55 -2.93 -18.00
C LEU A 28 -10.74 -2.05 -19.22
N SER A 29 -10.63 -2.64 -20.41
CA SER A 29 -11.05 -1.95 -21.64
C SER A 29 -12.56 -1.95 -21.72
N PHE A 30 -13.15 -0.77 -21.86
CA PHE A 30 -14.59 -0.62 -22.02
C PHE A 30 -14.91 -0.17 -23.45
N ALA A 31 -15.85 -0.86 -24.04
CA ALA A 31 -16.36 -0.49 -25.34
C ALA A 31 -17.58 0.43 -25.21
N ARG A 32 -17.80 1.29 -26.21
CA ARG A 32 -18.90 2.26 -26.26
C ARG A 32 -20.29 1.65 -26.38
N THR A 33 -20.42 0.35 -26.64
CA THR A 33 -21.72 -0.30 -26.83
C THR A 33 -21.92 -1.49 -25.88
N PRO A 34 -23.16 -1.78 -25.45
CA PRO A 34 -23.45 -2.93 -24.60
C PRO A 34 -22.97 -4.28 -25.18
N LYS A 35 -23.03 -4.47 -26.51
CA LYS A 35 -22.53 -5.70 -27.16
C LYS A 35 -21.01 -5.87 -27.05
N GLN A 36 -20.25 -4.79 -27.18
CA GLN A 36 -18.80 -4.80 -26.99
C GLN A 36 -18.43 -5.02 -25.51
N TYR A 37 -19.18 -4.44 -24.59
CA TYR A 37 -19.05 -4.64 -23.15
C TYR A 37 -19.15 -6.14 -22.78
N PHE A 38 -20.17 -6.84 -23.32
CA PHE A 38 -20.33 -8.27 -23.06
C PHE A 38 -19.25 -9.15 -23.72
N ARG A 39 -18.64 -8.72 -24.84
CA ARG A 39 -17.50 -9.41 -25.45
C ARG A 39 -16.26 -9.30 -24.60
N ILE A 40 -15.96 -8.13 -24.09
CA ILE A 40 -14.81 -7.86 -23.21
C ILE A 40 -14.94 -8.63 -21.89
N LEU A 41 -16.14 -8.71 -21.32
CA LEU A 41 -16.39 -9.51 -20.11
C LEU A 41 -16.17 -11.03 -20.32
N ARG A 42 -16.15 -11.55 -21.54
CA ARG A 42 -15.77 -12.94 -21.82
C ARG A 42 -14.25 -13.16 -21.80
N GLU A 43 -13.48 -12.14 -22.11
CA GLU A 43 -12.01 -12.17 -22.17
C GLU A 43 -11.34 -11.65 -20.90
N ILE A 44 -12.11 -11.45 -19.82
CA ILE A 44 -11.57 -11.00 -18.54
C ILE A 44 -10.57 -12.02 -18.00
N PRO A 45 -9.35 -11.59 -17.63
CA PRO A 45 -8.38 -12.44 -16.93
C PRO A 45 -8.99 -13.18 -15.75
N LYS A 46 -8.44 -14.37 -15.42
CA LYS A 46 -8.97 -15.22 -14.33
C LYS A 46 -9.15 -14.45 -13.02
N GLU A 47 -8.28 -13.51 -12.75
CA GLU A 47 -8.26 -12.66 -11.56
C GLU A 47 -9.53 -11.82 -11.39
N TRP A 48 -10.15 -11.42 -12.51
CA TRP A 48 -11.42 -10.69 -12.50
C TRP A 48 -12.65 -11.59 -12.37
N LYS A 49 -12.54 -12.86 -12.78
CA LYS A 49 -13.65 -13.83 -12.71
C LYS A 49 -14.11 -14.10 -11.28
N GLU A 50 -13.23 -13.91 -10.31
CA GLU A 50 -13.57 -14.05 -8.88
C GLU A 50 -14.47 -12.92 -8.36
N ILE A 51 -14.63 -11.84 -9.12
CA ILE A 51 -15.54 -10.75 -8.77
C ILE A 51 -16.84 -10.96 -9.53
N ASN A 52 -17.93 -11.20 -8.81
CA ASN A 52 -19.25 -11.34 -9.40
C ASN A 52 -19.56 -10.15 -10.32
N LYS A 53 -20.06 -10.41 -11.54
CA LYS A 53 -20.35 -9.41 -12.58
C LYS A 53 -21.19 -8.23 -12.09
N ARG A 54 -22.29 -8.49 -11.38
CA ARG A 54 -23.15 -7.42 -10.81
C ARG A 54 -22.44 -6.61 -9.74
N SER A 55 -21.57 -7.26 -8.96
CA SER A 55 -20.72 -6.59 -7.98
C SER A 55 -19.68 -5.71 -8.67
N LEU A 56 -19.10 -6.16 -9.79
CA LEU A 56 -18.07 -5.42 -10.52
C LEU A 56 -18.63 -4.11 -11.11
N GLU A 57 -19.80 -4.13 -11.74
CA GLU A 57 -20.45 -2.93 -12.27
C GLU A 57 -20.68 -1.88 -11.17
N ARG A 58 -21.23 -2.31 -10.05
CA ARG A 58 -21.47 -1.45 -8.88
C ARG A 58 -20.17 -0.91 -8.29
N VAL A 59 -19.13 -1.73 -8.25
CA VAL A 59 -17.80 -1.36 -7.76
C VAL A 59 -17.19 -0.29 -8.66
N ILE A 60 -17.19 -0.49 -9.97
CA ILE A 60 -16.66 0.46 -10.95
C ILE A 60 -17.39 1.79 -10.84
N TYR A 61 -18.72 1.77 -10.79
CA TYR A 61 -19.52 2.98 -10.62
C TYR A 61 -19.12 3.74 -9.34
N ASN A 62 -18.98 3.04 -8.20
CA ASN A 62 -18.61 3.66 -6.93
C ASN A 62 -17.17 4.22 -6.95
N LEU A 63 -16.24 3.52 -7.60
CA LEU A 63 -14.85 3.99 -7.75
C LEU A 63 -14.77 5.24 -8.64
N TYR A 64 -15.57 5.28 -9.71
CA TYR A 64 -15.70 6.44 -10.59
C TYR A 64 -16.31 7.65 -9.86
N GLN A 65 -17.43 7.47 -9.15
CA GLN A 65 -18.07 8.51 -8.33
C GLN A 65 -17.13 9.03 -7.24
N SER A 66 -16.29 8.17 -6.68
CA SER A 66 -15.28 8.55 -5.68
C SER A 66 -14.04 9.20 -6.28
N LYS A 67 -13.98 9.36 -7.61
CA LYS A 67 -12.84 9.91 -8.37
C LYS A 67 -11.54 9.14 -8.11
N LEU A 68 -11.62 7.82 -7.93
CA LEU A 68 -10.46 6.94 -7.77
C LEU A 68 -10.01 6.36 -9.11
N ILE A 69 -10.93 6.24 -10.06
CA ILE A 69 -10.65 5.87 -11.45
C ILE A 69 -11.25 6.93 -12.38
N ARG A 70 -10.74 6.97 -13.61
CA ARG A 70 -11.25 7.80 -14.70
C ARG A 70 -11.18 7.04 -16.02
N GLU A 71 -11.94 7.47 -16.99
CA GLU A 71 -11.85 7.01 -18.35
C GLU A 71 -10.64 7.62 -19.06
N HIS A 72 -10.00 6.82 -19.89
CA HIS A 72 -8.96 7.23 -20.81
C HIS A 72 -9.37 6.76 -22.22
N ALA A 73 -9.50 7.69 -23.14
CA ALA A 73 -9.81 7.39 -24.54
C ALA A 73 -8.54 6.96 -25.26
N ASN A 74 -8.57 5.79 -25.87
CA ASN A 74 -7.48 5.28 -26.68
C ASN A 74 -7.61 5.78 -28.13
N PRO A 75 -6.51 5.79 -28.92
CA PRO A 75 -6.53 6.21 -30.32
C PRO A 75 -7.48 5.40 -31.21
N ASP A 76 -7.74 4.13 -30.87
CA ASP A 76 -8.67 3.23 -31.56
C ASP A 76 -10.15 3.47 -31.22
N GLY A 77 -10.44 4.50 -30.41
CA GLY A 77 -11.78 4.85 -29.95
C GLY A 77 -12.30 3.98 -28.79
N SER A 78 -11.53 3.05 -28.29
CA SER A 78 -11.87 2.30 -27.06
C SER A 78 -11.65 3.17 -25.81
N LEU A 79 -12.30 2.80 -24.70
CA LEU A 79 -12.12 3.43 -23.40
C LEU A 79 -11.43 2.46 -22.44
N THR A 80 -10.40 2.92 -21.77
CA THR A 80 -9.72 2.19 -20.71
C THR A 80 -9.93 2.89 -19.37
N MET A 81 -10.25 2.13 -18.33
CA MET A 81 -10.27 2.67 -16.96
C MET A 81 -8.85 2.73 -16.40
N VAL A 82 -8.46 3.92 -15.95
CA VAL A 82 -7.17 4.17 -15.33
C VAL A 82 -7.33 4.77 -13.94
N LEU A 83 -6.35 4.53 -13.07
CA LEU A 83 -6.32 5.16 -11.76
C LEU A 83 -6.07 6.67 -11.90
N THR A 84 -6.80 7.46 -11.11
CA THR A 84 -6.41 8.83 -10.82
C THR A 84 -5.26 8.85 -9.81
N ASP A 85 -4.62 10.00 -9.60
CA ASP A 85 -3.59 10.12 -8.55
C ASP A 85 -4.14 9.79 -7.17
N LYS A 86 -5.38 10.18 -6.90
CA LYS A 86 -6.11 9.79 -5.68
C LYS A 86 -6.32 8.27 -5.60
N GLY A 87 -6.60 7.61 -6.72
CA GLY A 87 -6.72 6.15 -6.82
C GLY A 87 -5.40 5.46 -6.55
N LYS A 88 -4.30 5.94 -7.14
CA LYS A 88 -2.94 5.44 -6.90
C LYS A 88 -2.57 5.54 -5.42
N GLN A 89 -2.75 6.73 -4.82
CA GLN A 89 -2.53 6.92 -3.38
C GLN A 89 -3.34 5.93 -2.52
N LYS A 90 -4.59 5.66 -2.91
CA LYS A 90 -5.45 4.73 -2.17
C LYS A 90 -4.95 3.29 -2.24
N VAL A 91 -4.49 2.84 -3.41
CA VAL A 91 -3.86 1.51 -3.58
C VAL A 91 -2.62 1.38 -2.71
N ILE A 92 -1.76 2.39 -2.72
CA ILE A 92 -0.52 2.36 -1.97
C ILE A 92 -0.77 2.37 -0.47
N THR A 93 -1.70 3.20 0.00
CA THR A 93 -2.12 3.17 1.41
C THR A 93 -2.62 1.76 1.78
N PHE A 94 -3.40 1.12 0.92
CA PHE A 94 -3.88 -0.24 1.14
C PHE A 94 -2.73 -1.26 1.19
N ASN A 95 -1.76 -1.16 0.29
CA ASN A 95 -0.59 -2.04 0.30
C ASN A 95 0.24 -1.86 1.58
N ILE A 96 0.46 -0.61 2.00
CA ILE A 96 1.16 -0.30 3.26
C ILE A 96 0.37 -0.82 4.47
N ASP A 97 -0.97 -0.72 4.45
CA ASP A 97 -1.84 -1.18 5.54
C ASP A 97 -1.83 -2.70 5.71
N ASN A 98 -1.53 -3.45 4.65
CA ASN A 98 -1.46 -4.91 4.64
C ASN A 98 -0.02 -5.45 4.53
N MET A 99 0.97 -4.58 4.66
CA MET A 99 2.36 -4.95 4.59
C MET A 99 2.77 -5.71 5.87
N GLU A 100 3.43 -6.84 5.69
CA GLU A 100 3.90 -7.70 6.77
C GLU A 100 5.35 -8.10 6.53
N ILE A 101 6.15 -8.10 7.60
CA ILE A 101 7.53 -8.58 7.53
C ILE A 101 7.54 -10.10 7.65
N LYS A 102 8.14 -10.76 6.67
CA LYS A 102 8.28 -12.22 6.67
C LYS A 102 9.20 -12.67 7.80
N LYS A 103 8.68 -13.52 8.68
CA LYS A 103 9.48 -14.15 9.74
C LYS A 103 10.31 -15.29 9.13
N PRO A 104 11.66 -15.20 9.12
CA PRO A 104 12.50 -16.31 8.67
C PRO A 104 12.44 -17.48 9.66
N LYS A 105 12.79 -18.68 9.19
CA LYS A 105 12.84 -19.88 10.06
C LYS A 105 13.89 -19.76 11.17
N VAL A 106 14.98 -19.06 10.89
CA VAL A 106 16.09 -18.80 11.82
C VAL A 106 16.39 -17.32 11.81
N TRP A 107 16.51 -16.75 13.01
CA TRP A 107 16.96 -15.37 13.14
C TRP A 107 18.47 -15.27 12.90
N ASP A 108 18.88 -14.27 12.13
CA ASP A 108 20.29 -14.04 11.74
C ASP A 108 21.10 -13.27 12.80
N LYS A 109 20.54 -13.08 14.00
CA LYS A 109 21.14 -12.35 15.13
C LYS A 109 21.51 -10.89 14.81
N LYS A 110 20.75 -10.28 13.92
CA LYS A 110 20.94 -8.88 13.54
C LYS A 110 19.68 -8.09 13.79
N TRP A 111 19.84 -6.88 14.27
CA TRP A 111 18.79 -5.91 14.46
C TRP A 111 18.71 -4.95 13.28
N ARG A 112 17.51 -4.61 12.84
CA ARG A 112 17.26 -3.57 11.83
C ARG A 112 16.70 -2.38 12.55
N ILE A 113 17.42 -1.27 12.44
CA ILE A 113 17.06 -0.01 13.07
C ILE A 113 16.67 0.96 11.97
N VAL A 114 15.43 1.41 12.00
CA VAL A 114 14.92 2.46 11.12
C VAL A 114 14.92 3.75 11.92
N LEU A 115 15.69 4.74 11.46
CA LEU A 115 15.74 6.06 12.09
C LEU A 115 15.44 7.13 11.03
N PHE A 116 14.72 8.16 11.43
CA PHE A 116 14.32 9.20 10.51
C PHE A 116 14.19 10.57 11.19
N ASP A 117 14.51 11.61 10.41
CA ASP A 117 14.28 13.01 10.76
C ASP A 117 13.53 13.68 9.60
N ILE A 118 12.21 13.50 9.58
CA ILE A 118 11.34 14.00 8.52
C ILE A 118 10.78 15.35 8.93
N PRO A 119 11.03 16.42 8.14
CA PRO A 119 10.63 17.77 8.46
C PRO A 119 9.12 17.95 8.50
N GLU A 120 8.64 18.97 9.22
CA GLU A 120 7.21 19.23 9.42
C GLU A 120 6.44 19.43 8.13
N LYS A 121 7.06 19.99 7.09
CA LYS A 121 6.47 20.12 5.74
C LYS A 121 6.08 18.79 5.11
N LYS A 122 6.67 17.67 5.55
CA LYS A 122 6.35 16.30 5.13
C LYS A 122 5.70 15.47 6.27
N ARG A 123 5.05 16.12 7.22
CA ARG A 123 4.41 15.47 8.38
C ARG A 123 3.54 14.29 8.01
N GLN A 124 2.73 14.40 6.97
CA GLN A 124 1.86 13.29 6.53
C GLN A 124 2.67 12.02 6.22
N ALA A 125 3.80 12.15 5.51
CA ALA A 125 4.68 11.02 5.21
C ALA A 125 5.32 10.45 6.49
N ARG A 126 5.71 11.31 7.44
CA ARG A 126 6.23 10.90 8.75
C ARG A 126 5.22 10.08 9.53
N ASP A 127 3.98 10.56 9.60
CA ASP A 127 2.89 9.90 10.33
C ASP A 127 2.56 8.54 9.69
N VAL A 128 2.50 8.46 8.35
CA VAL A 128 2.29 7.19 7.64
C VAL A 128 3.42 6.20 7.89
N LEU A 129 4.69 6.63 7.82
CA LEU A 129 5.83 5.76 8.11
C LEU A 129 5.76 5.21 9.54
N ARG A 130 5.50 6.05 10.53
CA ARG A 130 5.37 5.61 11.94
C ARG A 130 4.26 4.59 12.12
N GLU A 131 3.08 4.85 11.56
CA GLU A 131 1.94 3.94 11.64
C GLU A 131 2.24 2.60 10.93
N ALA A 132 2.91 2.63 9.78
CA ALA A 132 3.32 1.43 9.07
C ALA A 132 4.32 0.61 9.90
N LEU A 133 5.35 1.24 10.47
CA LEU A 133 6.32 0.57 11.35
C LEU A 133 5.63 -0.10 12.55
N LYS A 134 4.69 0.59 13.21
CA LYS A 134 3.92 0.01 14.32
C LYS A 134 3.07 -1.19 13.88
N ARG A 135 2.40 -1.11 12.73
CA ARG A 135 1.61 -2.24 12.20
C ARG A 135 2.46 -3.44 11.81
N MET A 136 3.66 -3.20 11.30
CA MET A 136 4.65 -4.24 11.01
C MET A 136 5.36 -4.77 12.27
N ASN A 137 4.86 -4.42 13.47
CA ASN A 137 5.37 -4.85 14.76
C ASN A 137 6.80 -4.42 15.08
N PHE A 138 7.25 -3.27 14.57
CA PHE A 138 8.48 -2.68 15.06
C PHE A 138 8.33 -2.22 16.51
N TYR A 139 9.37 -2.39 17.29
CA TYR A 139 9.48 -1.79 18.61
C TYR A 139 9.87 -0.32 18.49
N GLU A 140 9.06 0.58 19.03
CA GLU A 140 9.37 2.02 19.07
C GLU A 140 10.40 2.27 20.17
N TYR A 141 11.67 2.33 19.80
CA TYR A 141 12.79 2.59 20.70
C TYR A 141 12.83 4.05 21.15
N GLN A 142 12.60 4.96 20.20
CA GLN A 142 12.40 6.41 20.42
C GLN A 142 11.41 6.93 19.38
N LYS A 143 10.94 8.19 19.54
CA LYS A 143 9.94 8.79 18.64
C LYS A 143 10.23 8.64 17.14
N SER A 144 11.49 8.57 16.74
CA SER A 144 11.93 8.45 15.35
C SER A 144 12.94 7.33 15.15
N VAL A 145 12.97 6.34 16.06
CA VAL A 145 13.85 5.17 16.02
C VAL A 145 13.02 3.93 16.30
N PHE A 146 13.01 3.02 15.35
CA PHE A 146 12.25 1.77 15.40
C PHE A 146 13.15 0.57 15.16
N ILE A 147 12.93 -0.53 15.87
CA ILE A 147 13.79 -1.73 15.82
C ILE A 147 12.95 -2.94 15.43
N HIS A 148 13.52 -3.80 14.58
CA HIS A 148 12.94 -5.09 14.20
C HIS A 148 14.02 -6.16 14.03
N PRO A 149 13.78 -7.44 14.40
CA PRO A 149 14.78 -8.50 14.29
C PRO A 149 14.96 -9.06 12.89
N TYR A 150 13.97 -8.88 12.00
CA TYR A 150 13.99 -9.53 10.69
C TYR A 150 14.29 -8.55 9.55
N PRO A 151 14.81 -9.03 8.40
CA PRO A 151 14.98 -8.21 7.20
C PRO A 151 13.68 -7.52 6.81
N CYS A 152 13.75 -6.23 6.53
CA CYS A 152 12.59 -5.38 6.24
C CYS A 152 12.92 -4.27 5.24
N GLN A 153 14.01 -4.42 4.50
CA GLN A 153 14.49 -3.39 3.59
C GLN A 153 13.46 -3.05 2.51
N ASP A 154 12.86 -4.08 1.89
CA ASP A 154 11.93 -3.91 0.77
C ASP A 154 10.65 -3.16 1.20
N GLU A 155 10.13 -3.50 2.39
CA GLU A 155 8.95 -2.85 2.94
C GLU A 155 9.20 -1.37 3.26
N ILE A 156 10.34 -1.07 3.84
CA ILE A 156 10.72 0.32 4.15
C ILE A 156 11.00 1.10 2.87
N ASP A 157 11.73 0.52 1.92
CA ASP A 157 12.04 1.15 0.64
C ASP A 157 10.78 1.51 -0.13
N TYR A 158 9.77 0.63 -0.16
CA TYR A 158 8.49 0.90 -0.78
C TYR A 158 7.82 2.17 -0.24
N ILE A 159 7.77 2.34 1.09
CA ILE A 159 7.17 3.50 1.73
C ILE A 159 8.01 4.76 1.46
N VAL A 160 9.32 4.64 1.62
CA VAL A 160 10.27 5.75 1.54
C VAL A 160 10.36 6.33 0.13
N GLU A 161 10.37 5.48 -0.90
CA GLU A 161 10.37 5.91 -2.30
C GLU A 161 9.04 6.56 -2.68
N TYR A 162 7.93 5.95 -2.28
CA TYR A 162 6.62 6.49 -2.61
C TYR A 162 6.38 7.89 -2.06
N TYR A 163 6.79 8.15 -0.80
CA TYR A 163 6.64 9.46 -0.16
C TYR A 163 7.81 10.40 -0.43
N GLU A 164 8.80 9.98 -1.24
CA GLU A 164 10.00 10.75 -1.55
C GLU A 164 10.71 11.27 -0.30
N ILE A 165 10.89 10.38 0.67
CA ILE A 165 11.50 10.71 1.97
C ILE A 165 12.83 10.00 2.21
N ARG A 166 13.45 9.40 1.18
CA ARG A 166 14.71 8.65 1.27
C ARG A 166 15.81 9.43 1.99
N GLN A 167 15.95 10.70 1.70
CA GLN A 167 16.99 11.52 2.31
C GLN A 167 16.86 11.70 3.82
N TYR A 168 15.67 11.50 4.38
CA TYR A 168 15.37 11.67 5.80
C TYR A 168 15.31 10.35 6.58
N VAL A 169 15.46 9.21 5.91
CA VAL A 169 15.34 7.88 6.53
C VAL A 169 16.63 7.11 6.36
N ARG A 170 17.08 6.46 7.43
CA ARG A 170 18.24 5.57 7.39
C ARG A 170 17.85 4.21 7.95
N ILE A 171 18.41 3.16 7.40
CA ILE A 171 18.29 1.80 7.89
C ILE A 171 19.69 1.36 8.28
N VAL A 172 19.83 0.95 9.53
CA VAL A 172 21.10 0.47 10.10
C VAL A 172 20.91 -0.99 10.51
N THR A 173 21.89 -1.81 10.21
CA THR A 173 21.96 -3.18 10.74
C THR A 173 22.97 -3.18 11.88
N ALA A 174 22.51 -3.60 13.06
CA ALA A 174 23.33 -3.73 14.27
C ALA A 174 23.41 -5.21 14.69
N THR A 175 24.55 -5.60 15.21
CA THR A 175 24.80 -6.93 15.77
C THR A 175 24.61 -6.94 17.29
N GLU A 176 24.72 -5.79 17.93
CA GLU A 176 24.61 -5.62 19.37
C GLU A 176 23.80 -4.39 19.73
N LEU A 177 23.03 -4.47 20.80
CA LEU A 177 22.28 -3.35 21.39
C LEU A 177 22.38 -3.44 22.93
N ASP A 178 22.44 -2.31 23.59
CA ASP A 178 22.56 -2.23 25.06
C ASP A 178 21.38 -2.88 25.80
N ASN A 179 20.19 -2.91 25.21
CA ASN A 179 18.99 -3.50 25.79
C ASN A 179 18.54 -4.79 25.07
N GLU A 180 19.47 -5.51 24.44
CA GLU A 180 19.17 -6.67 23.60
C GLU A 180 18.35 -7.75 24.32
N ILE A 181 18.62 -8.02 25.59
CA ILE A 181 17.89 -9.02 26.39
C ILE A 181 16.39 -8.70 26.45
N HIS A 182 16.06 -7.43 26.59
CA HIS A 182 14.67 -6.96 26.60
C HIS A 182 14.02 -7.12 25.22
N LEU A 183 14.71 -6.75 24.15
CA LEU A 183 14.23 -6.87 22.77
C LEU A 183 14.03 -8.34 22.35
N ARG A 184 14.93 -9.22 22.73
CA ARG A 184 14.80 -10.69 22.49
C ARG A 184 13.53 -11.25 23.13
N LYS A 185 13.19 -10.82 24.34
CA LYS A 185 11.93 -11.21 25.01
C LYS A 185 10.70 -10.70 24.26
N ILE A 186 10.70 -9.43 23.82
CA ILE A 186 9.58 -8.82 23.08
C ILE A 186 9.32 -9.59 21.77
N PHE A 187 10.37 -9.88 21.00
CA PHE A 187 10.24 -10.50 19.69
C PHE A 187 10.26 -12.05 19.73
N ASN A 188 10.48 -12.62 20.90
CA ASN A 188 10.65 -14.07 21.10
C ASN A 188 11.69 -14.68 20.13
N VAL A 189 12.90 -14.09 20.12
CA VAL A 189 14.05 -14.51 19.31
C VAL A 189 15.23 -14.90 20.20
N SER A 190 16.01 -15.89 19.75
CA SER A 190 17.13 -16.49 20.51
C SER A 190 18.42 -16.55 19.68
#